data_80b321b00cfff0bf93c336ae8c8378ba
#
_entry.id   80b321b00cfff0bf93c336ae8c8378ba
#
_cell.length_a   1.000
_cell.length_b   1.000
_cell.length_c   1.000
_cell.angle_alpha   90.00
_cell.angle_beta   90.00
_cell.angle_gamma   90.00
#
_symmetry.space_group_name_H-M   'P 1'
#
loop_
_entity.id
_entity.type
_entity.pdbx_description
1 polymer ?
#
loop_
_entity_poly.entity_id
_entity_poly.type
_entity_poly.pdbx_seq_one_letter_code
_entity_poly.pdbx_strand_id
1 'polypeptide(L)'
;MDYKHAAQQVLDCIGGKENIVSAAHCATRLRLVIADNSKVNKQELENAEGAKGVFEAQGQLQIIFGTGTVNKVYDEFIQLAGIEGGSKEDVKQAAAAKAPWYQRAIKTLGDIFVPIIPAIVASGFLMGIMEALNFMVNNGFLNIDTTGSVYVFAKLFSNTAYTFLPILIAYSAAKVFGGNPYLGAVIGMIMIHPDLQNAWTVSDGVNVMQPVFGGLYSVPLVGYQGHVIPVIIAVWLMCQIEKRLHKVVPAMFDLFVTPLVSVFVTGYLTLAAIGPVFTKLENSIITGVQALITMPYGIGSFIMGGLYAVTVVAGIHHMYTLIDLGQLARYGYTYWLPLASAANVAQGGAALAVALKSKDTKVKSMALPSALSACMGITEPAIFGVNLRYFKPFLGGLAGGACGALYASIVGLGATGTGVTGIFGILLHLHMPLQYIIMMAISFGVSFAVTWVIWSPEEVKA
;
A
#
# COMPACT_ATOMS: atom_id res chain seq x y z
N MET A 1 18.39 5.03 33.06
CA MET A 1 18.52 5.73 31.79
C MET A 1 18.35 7.21 32.03
N ASP A 2 19.35 7.98 31.70
CA ASP A 2 19.27 9.44 31.71
C ASP A 2 18.73 9.95 30.39
N TYR A 3 17.45 10.40 30.38
CA TYR A 3 16.76 10.82 29.15
C TYR A 3 17.38 12.06 28.53
N LYS A 4 17.90 12.97 29.35
CA LYS A 4 18.58 14.20 28.90
C LYS A 4 19.92 13.86 28.25
N HIS A 5 20.67 12.93 28.82
CA HIS A 5 21.92 12.44 28.24
C HIS A 5 21.66 11.73 26.90
N ALA A 6 20.66 10.86 26.84
CA ALA A 6 20.27 10.19 25.60
C ALA A 6 19.84 11.19 24.49
N ALA A 7 19.07 12.21 24.86
CA ALA A 7 18.66 13.26 23.93
C ALA A 7 19.84 14.09 23.41
N GLN A 8 20.82 14.40 24.30
CA GLN A 8 22.05 15.10 23.94
C GLN A 8 22.90 14.26 22.96
N GLN A 9 23.08 12.97 23.26
CA GLN A 9 23.79 12.06 22.34
C GLN A 9 23.15 12.02 20.95
N VAL A 10 21.82 11.95 20.88
CA VAL A 10 21.11 12.02 19.59
C VAL A 10 21.42 13.33 18.88
N LEU A 11 21.35 14.46 19.59
CA LEU A 11 21.59 15.78 19.02
C LEU A 11 23.03 15.93 18.47
N ASP A 12 23.99 15.42 19.19
CA ASP A 12 25.40 15.46 18.80
C ASP A 12 25.65 14.57 17.56
N CYS A 13 25.11 13.34 17.58
CA CYS A 13 25.25 12.38 16.49
C CYS A 13 24.58 12.79 15.19
N ILE A 14 23.58 13.66 15.21
CA ILE A 14 22.92 14.16 13.99
C ILE A 14 23.55 15.44 13.44
N GLY A 15 24.61 15.94 14.03
CA GLY A 15 25.30 17.17 13.60
C GLY A 15 24.71 18.45 14.18
N GLY A 16 24.05 18.37 15.35
CA GLY A 16 23.52 19.51 16.11
C GLY A 16 22.17 20.03 15.65
N LYS A 17 21.68 21.03 16.37
CA LYS A 17 20.32 21.59 16.16
C LYS A 17 20.08 22.18 14.76
N GLU A 18 21.11 22.73 14.16
CA GLU A 18 21.00 23.36 12.84
C GLU A 18 20.78 22.36 11.71
N ASN A 19 21.03 21.08 11.98
CA ASN A 19 20.80 20.01 11.04
C ASN A 19 19.37 19.41 11.14
N ILE A 20 18.54 19.88 12.07
CA ILE A 20 17.18 19.41 12.26
C ILE A 20 16.22 20.27 11.43
N VAL A 21 15.44 19.63 10.55
CA VAL A 21 14.35 20.27 9.79
C VAL A 21 13.02 20.12 10.51
N SER A 22 12.76 18.94 11.08
CA SER A 22 11.55 18.64 11.84
C SER A 22 11.76 17.42 12.73
N ALA A 23 11.11 17.40 13.88
CA ALA A 23 11.17 16.29 14.85
C ALA A 23 9.76 15.94 15.33
N ALA A 24 9.46 14.64 15.41
CA ALA A 24 8.26 14.11 16.04
C ALA A 24 8.54 12.73 16.63
N HIS A 25 7.61 12.18 17.38
CA HIS A 25 7.70 10.81 17.88
C HIS A 25 6.42 10.02 17.62
N CYS A 26 6.52 8.70 17.66
CA CYS A 26 5.37 7.79 17.74
C CYS A 26 5.50 6.94 19.01
N ALA A 27 4.65 5.94 19.16
CA ALA A 27 4.64 5.11 20.38
C ALA A 27 5.99 4.52 20.77
N THR A 28 6.91 4.30 19.82
CA THR A 28 8.19 3.62 20.05
C THR A 28 9.41 4.29 19.44
N ARG A 29 9.23 5.33 18.56
CA ARG A 29 10.30 5.86 17.71
C ARG A 29 10.34 7.39 17.75
N LEU A 30 11.53 7.92 17.84
CA LEU A 30 11.86 9.30 17.52
C LEU A 30 12.06 9.40 16.01
N ARG A 31 11.43 10.39 15.36
CA ARG A 31 11.45 10.61 13.92
C ARG A 31 12.00 12.00 13.61
N LEU A 32 13.06 12.06 12.86
CA LEU A 32 13.75 13.29 12.53
C LEU A 32 13.83 13.45 11.01
N VAL A 33 13.65 14.67 10.52
CA VAL A 33 14.04 15.06 9.17
C VAL A 33 15.33 15.86 9.29
N ILE A 34 16.39 15.35 8.70
CA ILE A 34 17.74 15.89 8.77
C ILE A 34 18.03 16.73 7.52
N ALA A 35 18.66 17.89 7.68
CA ALA A 35 19.02 18.77 6.58
C ALA A 35 20.12 18.17 5.69
N ASP A 36 21.15 17.64 6.30
CA ASP A 36 22.35 17.07 5.68
C ASP A 36 22.69 15.73 6.34
N ASN A 37 22.40 14.64 5.66
CA ASN A 37 22.65 13.28 6.13
C ASN A 37 24.15 12.94 6.24
N SER A 38 25.04 13.69 5.58
CA SER A 38 26.48 13.44 5.69
C SER A 38 27.05 13.75 7.07
N LYS A 39 26.33 14.55 7.86
CA LYS A 39 26.69 14.92 9.24
C LYS A 39 26.19 13.93 10.29
N VAL A 40 25.44 12.90 9.88
CA VAL A 40 24.87 11.91 10.80
C VAL A 40 25.86 10.78 11.03
N ASN A 41 26.29 10.60 12.30
CA ASN A 41 27.07 9.46 12.71
C ASN A 41 26.16 8.31 13.18
N LYS A 42 25.77 7.44 12.23
CA LYS A 42 24.86 6.34 12.50
C LYS A 42 25.40 5.33 13.51
N GLN A 43 26.71 5.05 13.49
CA GLN A 43 27.32 4.07 14.39
C GLN A 43 27.26 4.53 15.86
N GLU A 44 27.54 5.80 16.11
CA GLU A 44 27.41 6.37 17.45
C GLU A 44 25.92 6.49 17.85
N LEU A 45 25.04 6.81 16.92
CA LEU A 45 23.61 6.92 17.18
C LEU A 45 22.97 5.57 17.57
N GLU A 46 23.45 4.46 17.00
CA GLU A 46 23.04 3.11 17.40
C GLU A 46 23.49 2.73 18.82
N ASN A 47 24.56 3.34 19.29
CA ASN A 47 25.12 3.14 20.64
C ASN A 47 24.60 4.15 21.66
N ALA A 48 23.75 5.11 21.24
CA ALA A 48 23.18 6.09 22.15
C ALA A 48 22.33 5.42 23.24
N GLU A 49 22.37 6.00 24.45
CA GLU A 49 21.73 5.41 25.64
C GLU A 49 20.23 5.16 25.41
N GLY A 50 19.84 3.90 25.43
CA GLY A 50 18.46 3.45 25.24
C GLY A 50 18.01 3.33 23.78
N ALA A 51 18.83 3.65 22.80
CA ALA A 51 18.56 3.36 21.40
C ALA A 51 18.60 1.84 21.17
N LYS A 52 17.57 1.32 20.49
CA LYS A 52 17.41 -0.11 20.17
C LYS A 52 17.63 -0.40 18.68
N GLY A 53 17.79 0.64 17.90
CA GLY A 53 18.07 0.58 16.47
C GLY A 53 17.80 1.90 15.79
N VAL A 54 18.54 2.14 14.70
CA VAL A 54 18.47 3.36 13.89
C VAL A 54 18.31 2.96 12.43
N PHE A 55 17.38 3.58 11.74
CA PHE A 55 17.18 3.33 10.31
C PHE A 55 16.62 4.56 9.59
N GLU A 56 16.88 4.65 8.30
CA GLU A 56 16.29 5.66 7.44
C GLU A 56 15.14 5.06 6.65
N ALA A 57 13.98 5.69 6.72
CA ALA A 57 12.83 5.31 5.92
C ALA A 57 12.04 6.55 5.51
N GLN A 58 11.64 6.60 4.24
CA GLN A 58 10.80 7.68 3.70
C GLN A 58 11.38 9.09 3.92
N GLY A 59 12.70 9.25 3.83
CA GLY A 59 13.39 10.52 4.06
C GLY A 59 13.44 10.98 5.53
N GLN A 60 13.17 10.07 6.46
CA GLN A 60 13.25 10.31 7.91
C GLN A 60 14.31 9.41 8.53
N LEU A 61 15.09 9.96 9.44
CA LEU A 61 15.91 9.21 10.37
C LEU A 61 15.02 8.77 11.54
N GLN A 62 14.94 7.49 11.81
CA GLN A 62 14.09 6.92 12.84
C GLN A 62 14.94 6.17 13.88
N ILE A 63 14.79 6.53 15.14
CA ILE A 63 15.52 5.95 16.26
C ILE A 63 14.51 5.25 17.17
N ILE A 64 14.68 3.96 17.41
CA ILE A 64 13.78 3.16 18.23
C ILE A 64 14.24 3.25 19.69
N PHE A 65 13.42 3.82 20.56
CA PHE A 65 13.61 3.83 22.02
C PHE A 65 12.68 2.87 22.75
N GLY A 66 11.52 2.57 22.15
CA GLY A 66 10.46 1.76 22.76
C GLY A 66 9.40 2.58 23.49
N THR A 67 8.33 1.87 23.87
CA THR A 67 7.13 2.47 24.48
C THR A 67 7.46 3.14 25.81
N GLY A 68 6.98 4.36 26.00
CA GLY A 68 7.17 5.16 27.23
C GLY A 68 8.52 5.85 27.33
N THR A 69 9.60 5.28 26.81
CA THR A 69 10.95 5.88 26.81
C THR A 69 11.03 7.00 25.77
N VAL A 70 10.47 6.77 24.59
CA VAL A 70 10.54 7.72 23.47
C VAL A 70 9.94 9.09 23.80
N ASN A 71 8.85 9.13 24.56
CA ASN A 71 8.20 10.39 24.91
C ASN A 71 9.14 11.27 25.76
N LYS A 72 9.77 10.67 26.77
CA LYS A 72 10.69 11.37 27.66
C LYS A 72 11.96 11.84 26.94
N VAL A 73 12.51 11.00 26.06
CA VAL A 73 13.67 11.40 25.23
C VAL A 73 13.29 12.50 24.25
N TYR A 74 12.09 12.45 23.68
CA TYR A 74 11.60 13.48 22.77
C TYR A 74 11.40 14.83 23.46
N ASP A 75 10.80 14.84 24.66
CA ASP A 75 10.57 16.06 25.43
C ASP A 75 11.89 16.76 25.76
N GLU A 76 12.91 16.00 26.20
CA GLU A 76 14.25 16.54 26.43
C GLU A 76 14.93 16.98 25.12
N PHE A 77 14.76 16.22 24.04
CA PHE A 77 15.35 16.52 22.74
C PHE A 77 14.87 17.86 22.16
N ILE A 78 13.54 18.11 22.16
CA ILE A 78 13.01 19.37 21.66
C ILE A 78 13.43 20.57 22.52
N GLN A 79 13.55 20.39 23.85
CA GLN A 79 14.07 21.42 24.74
C GLN A 79 15.55 21.75 24.47
N LEU A 80 16.40 20.73 24.31
CA LEU A 80 17.82 20.90 23.99
C LEU A 80 18.04 21.50 22.59
N ALA A 81 17.26 21.06 21.61
CA ALA A 81 17.34 21.57 20.26
C ALA A 81 16.74 22.98 20.11
N GLY A 82 15.91 23.42 21.05
CA GLY A 82 15.23 24.73 20.98
C GLY A 82 14.26 24.84 19.82
N ILE A 83 13.59 23.73 19.48
CA ILE A 83 12.61 23.64 18.38
C ILE A 83 11.22 23.37 18.93
N GLU A 84 10.19 23.85 18.22
CA GLU A 84 8.82 23.45 18.52
C GLU A 84 8.61 22.01 18.08
N GLY A 85 7.96 21.20 18.92
CA GLY A 85 7.62 19.83 18.59
C GLY A 85 6.63 19.78 17.43
N GLY A 86 7.01 19.08 16.36
CA GLY A 86 6.14 18.86 15.21
C GLY A 86 5.20 17.68 15.38
N SER A 87 4.11 17.68 14.64
CA SER A 87 3.27 16.49 14.47
C SER A 87 3.96 15.46 13.54
N LYS A 88 3.45 14.22 13.53
CA LYS A 88 3.91 13.22 12.55
C LYS A 88 3.69 13.70 11.10
N GLU A 89 2.64 14.46 10.89
CA GLU A 89 2.27 15.06 9.63
C GLU A 89 3.29 16.11 9.18
N ASP A 90 3.78 16.94 10.09
CA ASP A 90 4.80 17.97 9.79
C ASP A 90 6.12 17.34 9.38
N VAL A 91 6.58 16.32 10.11
CA VAL A 91 7.79 15.55 9.76
C VAL A 91 7.62 14.85 8.40
N LYS A 92 6.43 14.30 8.14
CA LYS A 92 6.10 13.63 6.89
C LYS A 92 6.08 14.63 5.71
N GLN A 93 5.55 15.83 5.91
CA GLN A 93 5.54 16.90 4.92
C GLN A 93 6.95 17.44 4.62
N ALA A 94 7.73 17.70 5.66
CA ALA A 94 9.12 18.16 5.53
C ALA A 94 10.00 17.15 4.77
N ALA A 95 9.86 15.86 5.04
CA ALA A 95 10.53 14.79 4.31
C ALA A 95 10.08 14.73 2.84
N ALA A 96 8.77 14.91 2.58
CA ALA A 96 8.24 14.89 1.23
C ALA A 96 8.71 16.09 0.39
N ALA A 97 8.91 17.26 0.99
CA ALA A 97 9.35 18.46 0.28
C ALA A 97 10.76 18.28 -0.34
N LYS A 98 11.61 17.46 0.27
CA LYS A 98 12.97 17.15 -0.21
C LYS A 98 13.03 16.04 -1.25
N ALA A 99 11.94 15.25 -1.40
CA ALA A 99 11.93 14.11 -2.28
C ALA A 99 11.78 14.53 -3.77
N PRO A 100 12.39 13.78 -4.73
CA PRO A 100 12.15 13.94 -6.16
C PRO A 100 10.66 13.83 -6.50
N TRP A 101 10.23 14.44 -7.60
CA TRP A 101 8.81 14.49 -7.98
C TRP A 101 8.15 13.11 -8.08
N TYR A 102 8.86 12.08 -8.59
CA TYR A 102 8.34 10.72 -8.71
C TYR A 102 8.10 10.07 -7.33
N GLN A 103 8.99 10.29 -6.36
CA GLN A 103 8.78 9.82 -4.99
C GLN A 103 7.59 10.51 -4.32
N ARG A 104 7.40 11.82 -4.61
CA ARG A 104 6.22 12.56 -4.14
C ARG A 104 4.93 12.00 -4.74
N ALA A 105 4.92 11.68 -6.05
CA ALA A 105 3.78 11.08 -6.72
C ALA A 105 3.43 9.70 -6.12
N ILE A 106 4.42 8.83 -5.92
CA ILE A 106 4.26 7.52 -5.27
C ILE A 106 3.70 7.66 -3.86
N LYS A 107 4.27 8.59 -3.07
CA LYS A 107 3.78 8.86 -1.71
C LYS A 107 2.35 9.36 -1.71
N THR A 108 1.99 10.25 -2.63
CA THR A 108 0.62 10.76 -2.78
C THR A 108 -0.37 9.62 -3.03
N LEU A 109 -0.03 8.67 -3.92
CA LEU A 109 -0.85 7.48 -4.13
C LEU A 109 -0.99 6.66 -2.84
N GLY A 110 0.11 6.41 -2.13
CA GLY A 110 0.06 5.73 -0.83
C GLY A 110 -0.84 6.45 0.18
N ASP A 111 -0.71 7.78 0.29
CA ASP A 111 -1.52 8.60 1.21
C ASP A 111 -3.03 8.58 0.85
N ILE A 112 -3.37 8.38 -0.43
CA ILE A 112 -4.77 8.20 -0.89
C ILE A 112 -5.28 6.80 -0.51
N PHE A 113 -4.48 5.74 -0.73
CA PHE A 113 -4.96 4.36 -0.53
C PHE A 113 -4.93 3.89 0.91
N VAL A 114 -3.93 4.28 1.72
CA VAL A 114 -3.78 3.81 3.11
C VAL A 114 -5.06 3.96 3.95
N PRO A 115 -5.81 5.09 3.91
CA PRO A 115 -7.04 5.22 4.69
C PRO A 115 -8.17 4.28 4.24
N ILE A 116 -8.20 3.84 2.98
CA ILE A 116 -9.25 2.97 2.43
C ILE A 116 -8.90 1.47 2.48
N ILE A 117 -7.62 1.12 2.76
CA ILE A 117 -7.18 -0.28 2.91
C ILE A 117 -8.07 -1.08 3.85
N PRO A 118 -8.47 -0.61 5.06
CA PRO A 118 -9.33 -1.40 5.94
C PRO A 118 -10.67 -1.79 5.31
N ALA A 119 -11.27 -0.91 4.51
CA ALA A 119 -12.53 -1.21 3.81
C ALA A 119 -12.32 -2.24 2.69
N ILE A 120 -11.22 -2.12 1.94
CA ILE A 120 -10.85 -3.10 0.89
C ILE A 120 -10.57 -4.47 1.51
N VAL A 121 -9.79 -4.51 2.60
CA VAL A 121 -9.45 -5.76 3.31
C VAL A 121 -10.70 -6.44 3.86
N ALA A 122 -11.60 -5.70 4.52
CA ALA A 122 -12.84 -6.25 5.04
C ALA A 122 -13.71 -6.84 3.93
N SER A 123 -13.85 -6.12 2.81
CA SER A 123 -14.59 -6.58 1.63
C SER A 123 -13.92 -7.81 1.00
N GLY A 124 -12.59 -7.77 0.78
CA GLY A 124 -11.83 -8.88 0.22
C GLY A 124 -11.90 -10.14 1.09
N PHE A 125 -11.83 -9.99 2.42
CA PHE A 125 -11.94 -11.11 3.34
C PHE A 125 -13.35 -11.74 3.29
N LEU A 126 -14.38 -10.91 3.25
CA LEU A 126 -15.77 -11.39 3.13
C LEU A 126 -16.03 -12.03 1.75
N MET A 127 -15.45 -11.48 0.66
CA MET A 127 -15.47 -12.12 -0.65
C MET A 127 -14.82 -13.50 -0.60
N GLY A 128 -13.67 -13.64 0.04
CA GLY A 128 -13.01 -14.93 0.23
C GLY A 128 -13.87 -15.94 0.98
N ILE A 129 -14.58 -15.51 2.04
CA ILE A 129 -15.54 -16.37 2.76
C ILE A 129 -16.69 -16.80 1.84
N MET A 130 -17.27 -15.85 1.08
CA MET A 130 -18.35 -16.16 0.15
C MET A 130 -17.89 -17.10 -0.97
N GLU A 131 -16.66 -16.95 -1.46
CA GLU A 131 -16.07 -17.87 -2.44
C GLU A 131 -15.86 -19.27 -1.86
N ALA A 132 -15.41 -19.36 -0.59
CA ALA A 132 -15.31 -20.63 0.14
C ALA A 132 -16.67 -21.34 0.27
N LEU A 133 -17.71 -20.59 0.62
CA LEU A 133 -19.07 -21.12 0.70
C LEU A 133 -19.58 -21.60 -0.67
N ASN A 134 -19.37 -20.81 -1.73
CA ASN A 134 -19.70 -21.19 -3.11
C ASN A 134 -18.97 -22.48 -3.52
N PHE A 135 -17.68 -22.57 -3.24
CA PHE A 135 -16.89 -23.76 -3.55
C PHE A 135 -17.44 -25.00 -2.82
N MET A 136 -17.76 -24.89 -1.53
CA MET A 136 -18.30 -26.01 -0.75
C MET A 136 -19.69 -26.44 -1.23
N VAL A 137 -20.56 -25.49 -1.59
CA VAL A 137 -21.89 -25.78 -2.15
C VAL A 137 -21.78 -26.46 -3.51
N ASN A 138 -20.96 -25.91 -4.42
CA ASN A 138 -20.82 -26.43 -5.78
C ASN A 138 -20.20 -27.83 -5.84
N ASN A 139 -19.38 -28.18 -4.83
CA ASN A 139 -18.77 -29.50 -4.71
C ASN A 139 -19.58 -30.47 -3.82
N GLY A 140 -20.77 -30.07 -3.36
CA GLY A 140 -21.63 -30.93 -2.56
C GLY A 140 -21.17 -31.17 -1.12
N PHE A 141 -20.18 -30.43 -0.61
CA PHE A 141 -19.70 -30.52 0.76
C PHE A 141 -20.64 -29.84 1.75
N LEU A 142 -21.43 -28.88 1.29
CA LEU A 142 -22.34 -28.12 2.12
C LEU A 142 -23.63 -27.85 1.34
N ASN A 143 -24.78 -28.05 2.01
CA ASN A 143 -26.08 -27.70 1.44
C ASN A 143 -26.64 -26.46 2.15
N ILE A 144 -26.49 -25.29 1.51
CA ILE A 144 -26.99 -24.01 2.01
C ILE A 144 -27.99 -23.45 1.00
N ASP A 145 -29.03 -22.83 1.50
CA ASP A 145 -29.94 -22.04 0.68
C ASP A 145 -29.24 -20.75 0.20
N THR A 146 -28.76 -20.77 -1.05
CA THR A 146 -28.11 -19.61 -1.68
C THR A 146 -29.09 -18.51 -2.07
N THR A 147 -30.40 -18.75 -1.93
CA THR A 147 -31.47 -17.75 -2.16
C THR A 147 -31.92 -17.08 -0.85
N GLY A 148 -31.48 -17.61 0.29
CA GLY A 148 -31.79 -17.09 1.60
C GLY A 148 -31.19 -15.69 1.82
N SER A 149 -31.88 -14.86 2.61
CA SER A 149 -31.53 -13.45 2.82
C SER A 149 -30.10 -13.27 3.37
N VAL A 150 -29.66 -14.16 4.27
CA VAL A 150 -28.31 -14.06 4.85
C VAL A 150 -27.22 -14.22 3.78
N TYR A 151 -27.38 -15.21 2.89
CA TYR A 151 -26.43 -15.44 1.81
C TYR A 151 -26.43 -14.28 0.80
N VAL A 152 -27.62 -13.84 0.38
CA VAL A 152 -27.78 -12.74 -0.59
C VAL A 152 -27.20 -11.43 -0.02
N PHE A 153 -27.47 -11.11 1.24
CA PHE A 153 -26.93 -9.91 1.88
C PHE A 153 -25.42 -10.01 2.13
N ALA A 154 -24.90 -11.17 2.54
CA ALA A 154 -23.48 -11.38 2.71
C ALA A 154 -22.72 -11.18 1.35
N LYS A 155 -23.28 -11.69 0.26
CA LYS A 155 -22.76 -11.47 -1.09
C LYS A 155 -22.76 -9.99 -1.48
N LEU A 156 -23.83 -9.25 -1.18
CA LEU A 156 -23.92 -7.81 -1.42
C LEU A 156 -22.89 -7.06 -0.56
N PHE A 157 -22.76 -7.37 0.73
CA PHE A 157 -21.79 -6.72 1.61
C PHE A 157 -20.35 -6.99 1.18
N SER A 158 -20.04 -8.21 0.71
CA SER A 158 -18.69 -8.59 0.32
C SER A 158 -18.13 -7.75 -0.83
N ASN A 159 -18.98 -7.32 -1.74
CA ASN A 159 -18.55 -6.61 -2.95
C ASN A 159 -18.74 -5.07 -2.85
N THR A 160 -19.41 -4.57 -1.79
CA THR A 160 -19.82 -3.16 -1.70
C THR A 160 -18.63 -2.19 -1.79
N ALA A 161 -17.52 -2.45 -1.09
CA ALA A 161 -16.37 -1.54 -1.12
C ALA A 161 -15.72 -1.48 -2.51
N TYR A 162 -15.74 -2.57 -3.28
CA TYR A 162 -15.24 -2.58 -4.67
C TYR A 162 -16.19 -1.87 -5.64
N THR A 163 -17.50 -2.08 -5.49
CA THR A 163 -18.51 -1.41 -6.31
C THR A 163 -18.46 0.11 -6.17
N PHE A 164 -18.29 0.60 -4.94
CA PHE A 164 -18.25 2.03 -4.64
C PHE A 164 -16.83 2.56 -4.43
N LEU A 165 -15.82 1.83 -4.88
CA LEU A 165 -14.41 2.20 -4.73
C LEU A 165 -14.08 3.60 -5.28
N PRO A 166 -14.60 4.05 -6.44
CA PRO A 166 -14.37 5.40 -6.93
C PRO A 166 -14.76 6.50 -5.93
N ILE A 167 -15.82 6.29 -5.13
CA ILE A 167 -16.24 7.24 -4.09
C ILE A 167 -15.21 7.30 -2.95
N LEU A 168 -14.75 6.12 -2.50
CA LEU A 168 -13.76 6.03 -1.42
C LEU A 168 -12.43 6.69 -1.83
N ILE A 169 -11.96 6.39 -3.06
CA ILE A 169 -10.76 7.01 -3.62
C ILE A 169 -10.93 8.51 -3.75
N ALA A 170 -12.06 8.97 -4.29
CA ALA A 170 -12.33 10.39 -4.52
C ALA A 170 -12.37 11.19 -3.21
N TYR A 171 -13.01 10.66 -2.17
CA TYR A 171 -13.03 11.25 -0.84
C TYR A 171 -11.62 11.37 -0.24
N SER A 172 -10.86 10.29 -0.29
CA SER A 172 -9.49 10.24 0.24
C SER A 172 -8.55 11.15 -0.56
N ALA A 173 -8.63 11.14 -1.90
CA ALA A 173 -7.84 11.98 -2.77
C ALA A 173 -8.09 13.48 -2.52
N ALA A 174 -9.35 13.89 -2.34
CA ALA A 174 -9.68 15.28 -2.02
C ALA A 174 -9.03 15.74 -0.71
N LYS A 175 -9.02 14.90 0.33
CA LYS A 175 -8.28 15.17 1.58
C LYS A 175 -6.79 15.36 1.33
N VAL A 176 -6.17 14.46 0.57
CA VAL A 176 -4.73 14.50 0.27
C VAL A 176 -4.37 15.72 -0.56
N PHE A 177 -5.21 16.09 -1.53
CA PHE A 177 -5.02 17.27 -2.36
C PHE A 177 -5.46 18.58 -1.67
N GLY A 178 -6.02 18.52 -0.44
CA GLY A 178 -6.41 19.66 0.37
C GLY A 178 -7.62 20.43 -0.19
N GLY A 179 -8.56 19.73 -0.82
CA GLY A 179 -9.89 20.21 -1.21
C GLY A 179 -10.97 19.66 -0.28
N ASN A 180 -12.23 19.94 -0.58
CA ASN A 180 -13.37 19.44 0.17
C ASN A 180 -13.62 17.96 -0.12
N PRO A 181 -13.52 17.06 0.89
CA PRO A 181 -13.69 15.62 0.68
C PRO A 181 -15.08 15.21 0.21
N TYR A 182 -16.12 15.96 0.59
CA TYR A 182 -17.49 15.68 0.18
C TYR A 182 -17.72 16.03 -1.29
N LEU A 183 -17.13 17.13 -1.78
CA LEU A 183 -17.15 17.45 -3.21
C LEU A 183 -16.37 16.40 -4.00
N GLY A 184 -15.23 15.92 -3.45
CA GLY A 184 -14.51 14.79 -4.01
C GLY A 184 -15.41 13.56 -4.14
N ALA A 185 -16.13 13.19 -3.06
CA ALA A 185 -17.07 12.09 -3.09
C ALA A 185 -18.16 12.26 -4.18
N VAL A 186 -18.67 13.47 -4.37
CA VAL A 186 -19.65 13.77 -5.44
C VAL A 186 -19.05 13.49 -6.83
N ILE A 187 -17.80 13.87 -7.07
CA ILE A 187 -17.12 13.51 -8.33
C ILE A 187 -17.04 11.97 -8.50
N GLY A 188 -16.68 11.24 -7.44
CA GLY A 188 -16.70 9.78 -7.46
C GLY A 188 -18.09 9.19 -7.76
N MET A 189 -19.15 9.78 -7.18
CA MET A 189 -20.55 9.38 -7.45
C MET A 189 -20.94 9.64 -8.89
N ILE A 190 -20.57 10.81 -9.46
CA ILE A 190 -20.81 11.13 -10.88
C ILE A 190 -20.18 10.07 -11.79
N MET A 191 -18.97 9.62 -11.47
CA MET A 191 -18.22 8.66 -12.29
C MET A 191 -18.83 7.25 -12.29
N ILE A 192 -19.66 6.90 -11.31
CA ILE A 192 -20.37 5.61 -11.23
C ILE A 192 -21.89 5.78 -11.17
N HIS A 193 -22.38 6.92 -11.67
CA HIS A 193 -23.82 7.22 -11.62
C HIS A 193 -24.64 6.10 -12.28
N PRO A 194 -25.81 5.71 -11.75
CA PRO A 194 -26.63 4.65 -12.31
C PRO A 194 -27.11 4.89 -13.75
N ASP A 195 -27.19 6.15 -14.19
CA ASP A 195 -27.55 6.51 -15.58
C ASP A 195 -26.42 6.26 -16.58
N LEU A 196 -25.19 5.99 -16.10
CA LEU A 196 -24.12 5.50 -16.93
C LEU A 196 -24.22 3.98 -17.07
N GLN A 197 -23.86 3.44 -18.24
CA GLN A 197 -23.76 1.99 -18.41
C GLN A 197 -22.68 1.46 -17.43
N ASN A 198 -22.99 0.38 -16.72
CA ASN A 198 -22.03 -0.19 -15.79
C ASN A 198 -20.86 -0.83 -16.55
N ALA A 199 -19.62 -0.41 -16.23
CA ALA A 199 -18.40 -0.86 -16.91
C ALA A 199 -18.18 -2.39 -16.86
N TRP A 200 -18.72 -3.08 -15.84
CA TRP A 200 -18.57 -4.53 -15.70
C TRP A 200 -19.62 -5.35 -16.44
N THR A 201 -20.75 -4.74 -16.79
CA THR A 201 -21.89 -5.44 -17.43
C THR A 201 -22.12 -4.99 -18.85
N VAL A 202 -21.52 -3.88 -19.30
CA VAL A 202 -21.61 -3.45 -20.69
C VAL A 202 -20.81 -4.40 -21.59
N SER A 203 -21.47 -4.95 -22.61
CA SER A 203 -20.78 -5.79 -23.59
C SER A 203 -20.04 -4.93 -24.62
N ASP A 204 -18.89 -5.42 -25.09
CA ASP A 204 -18.11 -4.76 -26.13
C ASP A 204 -18.96 -4.48 -27.38
N GLY A 205 -18.96 -3.22 -27.82
CA GLY A 205 -19.68 -2.79 -29.03
C GLY A 205 -21.11 -2.28 -28.83
N VAL A 206 -21.66 -2.30 -27.59
CA VAL A 206 -23.02 -1.79 -27.29
C VAL A 206 -22.93 -0.54 -26.39
N ASN A 207 -22.06 0.39 -26.72
CA ASN A 207 -21.92 1.61 -25.96
C ASN A 207 -22.87 2.71 -26.44
N VAL A 208 -23.62 3.30 -25.51
CA VAL A 208 -24.36 4.54 -25.82
C VAL A 208 -23.32 5.67 -25.91
N MET A 209 -23.30 6.33 -27.08
CA MET A 209 -22.33 7.38 -27.35
C MET A 209 -22.97 8.76 -27.15
N GLN A 210 -22.27 9.64 -26.43
CA GLN A 210 -22.69 11.01 -26.19
C GLN A 210 -21.75 11.98 -26.91
N PRO A 211 -22.26 12.85 -27.81
CA PRO A 211 -21.47 13.94 -28.39
C PRO A 211 -21.07 14.95 -27.33
N VAL A 212 -19.81 15.39 -27.36
CA VAL A 212 -19.26 16.39 -26.41
C VAL A 212 -18.63 17.57 -27.15
N PHE A 213 -18.43 18.68 -26.46
CA PHE A 213 -17.86 19.93 -26.99
C PHE A 213 -18.54 20.37 -28.30
N GLY A 214 -19.89 20.40 -28.31
CA GLY A 214 -20.63 20.81 -29.49
C GLY A 214 -20.62 19.83 -30.66
N GLY A 215 -20.34 18.53 -30.40
CA GLY A 215 -20.27 17.50 -31.41
C GLY A 215 -18.87 17.28 -32.01
N LEU A 216 -17.83 17.86 -31.42
CA LEU A 216 -16.45 17.70 -31.88
C LEU A 216 -16.02 16.22 -31.90
N TYR A 217 -16.43 15.47 -30.87
CA TYR A 217 -16.26 14.00 -30.80
C TYR A 217 -17.32 13.41 -29.87
N SER A 218 -17.39 12.07 -29.83
CA SER A 218 -18.32 11.35 -28.96
C SER A 218 -17.58 10.47 -27.98
N VAL A 219 -18.10 10.37 -26.75
CA VAL A 219 -17.58 9.52 -25.69
C VAL A 219 -18.62 8.47 -25.29
N PRO A 220 -18.22 7.27 -24.87
CA PRO A 220 -19.17 6.28 -24.36
C PRO A 220 -19.72 6.72 -23.00
N LEU A 221 -21.03 6.61 -22.81
CA LEU A 221 -21.69 6.82 -21.51
C LEU A 221 -21.52 5.58 -20.62
N VAL A 222 -20.29 5.25 -20.31
CA VAL A 222 -19.92 4.11 -19.46
C VAL A 222 -19.34 4.62 -18.14
N GLY A 223 -19.72 4.00 -17.04
CA GLY A 223 -19.21 4.33 -15.71
C GLY A 223 -17.75 3.88 -15.53
N TYR A 224 -17.13 4.39 -14.47
CA TYR A 224 -15.72 4.15 -14.17
C TYR A 224 -15.56 3.19 -12.98
N GLN A 225 -16.43 2.19 -12.86
CA GLN A 225 -16.30 1.12 -11.88
C GLN A 225 -14.96 0.38 -12.08
N GLY A 226 -14.20 0.22 -11.01
CA GLY A 226 -12.89 -0.42 -11.05
C GLY A 226 -11.74 0.44 -11.59
N HIS A 227 -12.00 1.65 -12.06
CA HIS A 227 -10.97 2.59 -12.48
C HIS A 227 -10.47 3.46 -11.32
N VAL A 228 -9.19 3.74 -11.31
CA VAL A 228 -8.51 4.46 -10.22
C VAL A 228 -7.86 5.75 -10.70
N ILE A 229 -7.04 5.68 -11.76
CA ILE A 229 -6.29 6.84 -12.26
C ILE A 229 -7.22 7.98 -12.71
N PRO A 230 -8.28 7.73 -13.48
CA PRO A 230 -9.23 8.78 -13.87
C PRO A 230 -9.84 9.49 -12.67
N VAL A 231 -10.19 8.74 -11.59
CA VAL A 231 -10.78 9.30 -10.36
C VAL A 231 -9.81 10.25 -9.66
N ILE A 232 -8.55 9.82 -9.49
CA ILE A 232 -7.53 10.63 -8.81
C ILE A 232 -7.27 11.93 -9.57
N ILE A 233 -7.17 11.86 -10.90
CA ILE A 233 -6.91 13.05 -11.75
C ILE A 233 -8.13 13.99 -11.75
N ALA A 234 -9.35 13.46 -11.82
CA ALA A 234 -10.57 14.25 -11.73
C ALA A 234 -10.64 15.02 -10.41
N VAL A 235 -10.39 14.36 -9.29
CA VAL A 235 -10.42 14.98 -7.96
C VAL A 235 -9.27 15.98 -7.78
N TRP A 236 -8.09 15.68 -8.31
CA TRP A 236 -7.00 16.66 -8.34
C TRP A 236 -7.41 17.95 -9.05
N LEU A 237 -8.03 17.81 -10.24
CA LEU A 237 -8.53 18.98 -10.99
C LEU A 237 -9.60 19.74 -10.21
N MET A 238 -10.57 19.03 -9.62
CA MET A 238 -11.61 19.64 -8.75
C MET A 238 -10.96 20.49 -7.65
N CYS A 239 -9.99 19.95 -6.93
CA CYS A 239 -9.31 20.67 -5.85
C CYS A 239 -8.54 21.90 -6.35
N GLN A 240 -7.98 21.86 -7.59
CA GLN A 240 -7.34 23.04 -8.17
C GLN A 240 -8.35 24.13 -8.53
N ILE A 241 -9.52 23.76 -9.06
CA ILE A 241 -10.61 24.68 -9.37
C ILE A 241 -11.16 25.30 -8.07
N GLU A 242 -11.51 24.47 -7.09
CA GLU A 242 -12.02 24.86 -5.79
C GLU A 242 -11.10 25.89 -5.10
N LYS A 243 -9.80 25.57 -4.98
CA LYS A 243 -8.81 26.46 -4.37
C LYS A 243 -8.64 27.81 -5.08
N ARG A 244 -8.83 27.85 -6.39
CA ARG A 244 -8.77 29.09 -7.16
C ARG A 244 -10.05 29.92 -6.97
N LEU A 245 -11.20 29.25 -6.98
CA LEU A 245 -12.49 29.90 -6.80
C LEU A 245 -12.60 30.55 -5.41
N HIS A 246 -12.19 29.90 -4.35
CA HIS A 246 -12.11 30.47 -3.00
C HIS A 246 -11.30 31.76 -2.90
N LYS A 247 -10.37 32.00 -3.84
CA LYS A 247 -9.57 33.23 -3.87
C LYS A 247 -10.21 34.37 -4.66
N VAL A 248 -11.15 34.04 -5.56
CA VAL A 248 -11.70 34.98 -6.55
C VAL A 248 -13.16 35.29 -6.24
N VAL A 249 -13.90 34.31 -5.74
CA VAL A 249 -15.33 34.45 -5.43
C VAL A 249 -15.48 35.23 -4.13
N PRO A 250 -16.30 36.29 -4.10
CA PRO A 250 -16.62 37.03 -2.86
C PRO A 250 -17.24 36.12 -1.79
N ALA A 251 -16.86 36.29 -0.54
CA ALA A 251 -17.30 35.45 0.59
C ALA A 251 -18.82 35.21 0.67
N MET A 252 -19.61 36.22 0.27
CA MET A 252 -21.09 36.14 0.24
C MET A 252 -21.59 35.04 -0.72
N PHE A 253 -20.87 34.77 -1.82
CA PHE A 253 -21.27 33.83 -2.86
C PHE A 253 -20.47 32.53 -2.83
N ASP A 254 -19.40 32.49 -2.06
CA ASP A 254 -18.42 31.37 -2.05
C ASP A 254 -19.06 30.03 -1.65
N LEU A 255 -19.98 30.06 -0.69
CA LEU A 255 -20.64 28.86 -0.17
C LEU A 255 -21.40 28.04 -1.24
N PHE A 256 -21.91 28.70 -2.30
CA PHE A 256 -22.66 27.99 -3.34
C PHE A 256 -22.01 28.05 -4.74
N VAL A 257 -21.36 29.16 -5.10
CA VAL A 257 -20.72 29.29 -6.42
C VAL A 257 -19.52 28.36 -6.54
N THR A 258 -18.65 28.32 -5.54
CA THR A 258 -17.46 27.50 -5.55
C THR A 258 -17.76 25.98 -5.66
N PRO A 259 -18.63 25.39 -4.83
CA PRO A 259 -19.02 23.99 -5.01
C PRO A 259 -19.71 23.71 -6.35
N LEU A 260 -20.66 24.56 -6.75
CA LEU A 260 -21.40 24.40 -8.01
C LEU A 260 -20.46 24.36 -9.21
N VAL A 261 -19.60 25.36 -9.34
CA VAL A 261 -18.67 25.47 -10.48
C VAL A 261 -17.61 24.37 -10.43
N SER A 262 -17.07 24.06 -9.25
CA SER A 262 -16.08 23.01 -9.08
C SER A 262 -16.61 21.64 -9.51
N VAL A 263 -17.81 21.28 -9.06
CA VAL A 263 -18.44 19.99 -9.39
C VAL A 263 -18.86 19.95 -10.86
N PHE A 264 -19.54 21.00 -11.37
CA PHE A 264 -20.05 21.02 -12.73
C PHE A 264 -18.92 20.96 -13.77
N VAL A 265 -17.91 21.84 -13.62
CA VAL A 265 -16.79 21.89 -14.57
C VAL A 265 -15.97 20.60 -14.51
N THR A 266 -15.65 20.14 -13.30
CA THR A 266 -14.91 18.88 -13.15
C THR A 266 -15.71 17.69 -13.64
N GLY A 267 -16.99 17.58 -13.30
CA GLY A 267 -17.84 16.46 -13.73
C GLY A 267 -17.94 16.38 -15.24
N TYR A 268 -18.18 17.51 -15.91
CA TYR A 268 -18.21 17.57 -17.37
C TYR A 268 -16.86 17.17 -17.99
N LEU A 269 -15.76 17.78 -17.55
CA LEU A 269 -14.42 17.46 -18.06
C LEU A 269 -14.00 16.01 -17.75
N THR A 270 -14.49 15.46 -16.64
CA THR A 270 -14.22 14.06 -16.28
C THR A 270 -14.87 13.11 -17.28
N LEU A 271 -16.15 13.27 -17.57
CA LEU A 271 -16.84 12.38 -18.49
C LEU A 271 -16.43 12.63 -19.95
N ALA A 272 -16.19 13.91 -20.31
CA ALA A 272 -15.87 14.28 -21.68
C ALA A 272 -14.40 14.01 -22.08
N ALA A 273 -13.43 14.20 -21.18
CA ALA A 273 -12.02 14.16 -21.57
C ALA A 273 -11.15 13.32 -20.61
N ILE A 274 -11.15 13.60 -19.30
CA ILE A 274 -10.24 12.97 -18.35
C ILE A 274 -10.46 11.46 -18.29
N GLY A 275 -11.72 11.04 -18.13
CA GLY A 275 -12.10 9.65 -18.06
C GLY A 275 -11.59 8.85 -19.27
N PRO A 276 -12.02 9.18 -20.50
CA PRO A 276 -11.59 8.44 -21.70
C PRO A 276 -10.07 8.40 -21.91
N VAL A 277 -9.36 9.50 -21.62
CA VAL A 277 -7.90 9.58 -21.80
C VAL A 277 -7.17 8.75 -20.74
N PHE A 278 -7.50 8.96 -19.48
CA PHE A 278 -6.77 8.30 -18.38
C PHE A 278 -7.16 6.83 -18.19
N THR A 279 -8.35 6.41 -18.62
CA THR A 279 -8.70 4.99 -18.72
C THR A 279 -7.81 4.27 -19.75
N LYS A 280 -7.52 4.90 -20.90
CA LYS A 280 -6.58 4.32 -21.89
C LYS A 280 -5.16 4.19 -21.29
N LEU A 281 -4.71 5.20 -20.57
CA LEU A 281 -3.41 5.15 -19.88
C LEU A 281 -3.37 4.03 -18.84
N GLU A 282 -4.39 3.93 -17.99
CA GLU A 282 -4.52 2.89 -16.96
C GLU A 282 -4.52 1.49 -17.59
N ASN A 283 -5.32 1.28 -18.63
CA ASN A 283 -5.36 0.03 -19.37
C ASN A 283 -4.01 -0.33 -20.01
N SER A 284 -3.24 0.67 -20.47
CA SER A 284 -1.88 0.44 -21.01
C SER A 284 -0.91 -0.01 -19.92
N ILE A 285 -0.97 0.58 -18.72
CA ILE A 285 -0.17 0.17 -17.56
C ILE A 285 -0.51 -1.27 -17.15
N ILE A 286 -1.82 -1.59 -17.03
CA ILE A 286 -2.28 -2.92 -16.65
C ILE A 286 -1.85 -3.96 -17.69
N THR A 287 -1.96 -3.63 -18.98
CA THR A 287 -1.50 -4.51 -20.08
C THR A 287 0.02 -4.73 -20.01
N GLY A 288 0.79 -3.68 -19.73
CA GLY A 288 2.24 -3.78 -19.56
C GLY A 288 2.64 -4.67 -18.37
N VAL A 289 1.96 -4.52 -17.23
CA VAL A 289 2.16 -5.38 -16.05
C VAL A 289 1.76 -6.83 -16.37
N GLN A 290 0.63 -7.03 -17.05
CA GLN A 290 0.19 -8.37 -17.46
C GLN A 290 1.22 -9.03 -18.39
N ALA A 291 1.72 -8.29 -19.38
CA ALA A 291 2.76 -8.79 -20.28
C ALA A 291 4.05 -9.16 -19.51
N LEU A 292 4.42 -8.40 -18.49
CA LEU A 292 5.55 -8.70 -17.61
C LEU A 292 5.31 -10.01 -16.82
N ILE A 293 4.13 -10.15 -16.20
CA ILE A 293 3.78 -11.36 -15.43
C ILE A 293 3.72 -12.61 -16.32
N THR A 294 3.20 -12.45 -17.54
CA THR A 294 3.04 -13.56 -18.50
C THR A 294 4.25 -13.77 -19.40
N MET A 295 5.40 -13.18 -19.09
CA MET A 295 6.64 -13.47 -19.82
C MET A 295 6.92 -14.96 -19.84
N PRO A 296 7.46 -15.49 -20.97
CA PRO A 296 7.79 -16.92 -21.10
C PRO A 296 8.60 -17.42 -19.89
N TYR A 297 8.31 -18.63 -19.46
CA TYR A 297 8.96 -19.29 -18.33
C TYR A 297 8.81 -18.57 -16.98
N GLY A 298 7.90 -17.57 -16.87
CA GLY A 298 7.67 -16.83 -15.63
C GLY A 298 8.79 -15.87 -15.21
N ILE A 299 9.69 -15.51 -16.13
CA ILE A 299 10.86 -14.67 -15.85
C ILE A 299 10.47 -13.34 -15.24
N GLY A 300 9.45 -12.68 -15.78
CA GLY A 300 8.97 -11.39 -15.25
C GLY A 300 8.46 -11.51 -13.82
N SER A 301 7.67 -12.53 -13.52
CA SER A 301 7.19 -12.81 -12.17
C SER A 301 8.32 -13.18 -11.20
N PHE A 302 9.32 -13.92 -11.65
CA PHE A 302 10.53 -14.21 -10.87
C PHE A 302 11.23 -12.92 -10.43
N ILE A 303 11.47 -12.01 -11.37
CA ILE A 303 12.10 -10.71 -11.09
C ILE A 303 11.24 -9.88 -10.14
N MET A 304 9.95 -9.75 -10.44
CA MET A 304 9.05 -8.92 -9.64
C MET A 304 8.81 -9.48 -8.25
N GLY A 305 8.64 -10.78 -8.10
CA GLY A 305 8.50 -11.44 -6.80
C GLY A 305 9.77 -11.32 -5.94
N GLY A 306 10.94 -11.41 -6.57
CA GLY A 306 12.22 -11.16 -5.91
C GLY A 306 12.36 -9.70 -5.46
N LEU A 307 12.02 -8.74 -6.31
CA LEU A 307 12.14 -7.32 -6.00
C LEU A 307 11.00 -6.78 -5.12
N TYR A 308 9.92 -7.53 -4.92
CA TYR A 308 8.74 -7.04 -4.18
C TYR A 308 9.10 -6.52 -2.79
N ALA A 309 9.89 -7.26 -2.01
CA ALA A 309 10.28 -6.82 -0.67
C ALA A 309 11.15 -5.55 -0.69
N VAL A 310 11.93 -5.31 -1.75
CA VAL A 310 12.67 -4.04 -1.95
C VAL A 310 11.70 -2.88 -2.10
N THR A 311 10.61 -3.09 -2.82
CA THR A 311 9.56 -2.07 -2.98
C THR A 311 8.77 -1.82 -1.69
N VAL A 312 8.64 -2.84 -0.82
CA VAL A 312 8.08 -2.68 0.53
C VAL A 312 8.98 -1.77 1.37
N VAL A 313 10.31 -2.00 1.34
CA VAL A 313 11.29 -1.15 2.02
C VAL A 313 11.23 0.30 1.52
N ALA A 314 11.06 0.48 0.22
CA ALA A 314 10.89 1.80 -0.40
C ALA A 314 9.51 2.44 -0.11
N GLY A 315 8.55 1.70 0.45
CA GLY A 315 7.20 2.18 0.76
C GLY A 315 6.28 2.34 -0.45
N ILE A 316 6.68 1.83 -1.63
CA ILE A 316 5.91 1.98 -2.88
C ILE A 316 4.88 0.87 -3.09
N HIS A 317 4.91 -0.20 -2.29
CA HIS A 317 4.02 -1.35 -2.42
C HIS A 317 2.53 -1.01 -2.26
N HIS A 318 2.18 0.07 -1.57
CA HIS A 318 0.78 0.52 -1.44
C HIS A 318 0.14 0.92 -2.77
N MET A 319 0.95 1.35 -3.75
CA MET A 319 0.44 1.67 -5.08
C MET A 319 0.06 0.43 -5.90
N TYR A 320 0.50 -0.76 -5.51
CA TYR A 320 0.17 -2.00 -6.22
C TYR A 320 -1.31 -2.39 -6.12
N THR A 321 -2.03 -1.84 -5.14
CA THR A 321 -3.49 -1.94 -5.08
C THR A 321 -4.15 -1.44 -6.38
N LEU A 322 -3.57 -0.43 -7.04
CA LEU A 322 -4.00 0.02 -8.36
C LEU A 322 -3.92 -1.10 -9.41
N ILE A 323 -2.84 -1.88 -9.41
CA ILE A 323 -2.63 -3.00 -10.34
C ILE A 323 -3.64 -4.11 -10.05
N ASP A 324 -3.79 -4.47 -8.76
CA ASP A 324 -4.76 -5.49 -8.35
C ASP A 324 -6.17 -5.14 -8.81
N LEU A 325 -6.61 -3.92 -8.50
CA LEU A 325 -7.96 -3.45 -8.83
C LEU A 325 -8.19 -3.37 -10.35
N GLY A 326 -7.20 -2.87 -11.08
CA GLY A 326 -7.27 -2.81 -12.53
C GLY A 326 -7.30 -4.19 -13.19
N GLN A 327 -6.54 -5.16 -12.67
CA GLN A 327 -6.59 -6.55 -13.16
C GLN A 327 -7.93 -7.21 -12.81
N LEU A 328 -8.43 -7.02 -11.59
CA LEU A 328 -9.74 -7.53 -11.18
C LEU A 328 -10.86 -6.97 -12.07
N ALA A 329 -10.86 -5.67 -12.35
CA ALA A 329 -11.85 -5.02 -13.20
C ALA A 329 -11.81 -5.56 -14.64
N ARG A 330 -10.62 -5.85 -15.17
CA ARG A 330 -10.43 -6.23 -16.58
C ARG A 330 -10.48 -7.74 -16.83
N TYR A 331 -9.93 -8.53 -15.92
CA TYR A 331 -9.75 -9.98 -16.11
C TYR A 331 -10.57 -10.82 -15.14
N GLY A 332 -11.24 -10.21 -14.14
CA GLY A 332 -11.92 -10.91 -13.06
C GLY A 332 -10.99 -11.53 -12.01
N TYR A 333 -9.68 -11.50 -12.24
CA TYR A 333 -8.64 -12.00 -11.36
C TYR A 333 -7.47 -11.02 -11.30
N THR A 334 -6.79 -10.96 -10.14
CA THR A 334 -5.47 -10.32 -10.06
C THR A 334 -4.36 -11.36 -10.01
N TYR A 335 -3.40 -11.24 -10.90
CA TYR A 335 -2.19 -12.08 -10.97
C TYR A 335 -1.02 -11.44 -10.22
N TRP A 336 -1.20 -10.21 -9.74
CA TRP A 336 -0.21 -9.49 -8.94
C TRP A 336 -0.23 -9.91 -7.47
N LEU A 337 -1.42 -10.15 -6.90
CA LEU A 337 -1.57 -10.50 -5.47
C LEU A 337 -0.85 -11.81 -5.08
N PRO A 338 -0.83 -12.88 -5.89
CA PRO A 338 -0.01 -14.06 -5.62
C PRO A 338 1.49 -13.75 -5.47
N LEU A 339 2.04 -12.81 -6.25
CA LEU A 339 3.44 -12.40 -6.14
C LEU A 339 3.70 -11.70 -4.80
N ALA A 340 2.78 -10.84 -4.37
CA ALA A 340 2.81 -10.21 -3.06
C ALA A 340 2.78 -11.24 -1.93
N SER A 341 1.88 -12.24 -2.03
CA SER A 341 1.75 -13.32 -1.05
C SER A 341 3.03 -14.17 -0.98
N ALA A 342 3.62 -14.52 -2.13
CA ALA A 342 4.88 -15.24 -2.21
C ALA A 342 6.01 -14.48 -1.52
N ALA A 343 6.16 -13.19 -1.80
CA ALA A 343 7.18 -12.35 -1.19
C ALA A 343 6.97 -12.20 0.33
N ASN A 344 5.73 -12.02 0.78
CA ASN A 344 5.41 -11.87 2.20
C ASN A 344 5.77 -13.14 2.99
N VAL A 345 5.37 -14.30 2.51
CA VAL A 345 5.63 -15.59 3.15
C VAL A 345 7.13 -15.91 3.12
N ALA A 346 7.85 -15.53 2.06
CA ALA A 346 9.29 -15.68 1.97
C ALA A 346 10.03 -14.87 3.06
N GLN A 347 9.60 -13.64 3.36
CA GLN A 347 10.17 -12.87 4.48
C GLN A 347 9.94 -13.57 5.83
N GLY A 348 8.81 -14.27 5.97
CA GLY A 348 8.52 -15.12 7.14
C GLY A 348 9.49 -16.30 7.26
N GLY A 349 9.77 -17.01 6.16
CA GLY A 349 10.72 -18.12 6.11
C GLY A 349 12.13 -17.68 6.49
N ALA A 350 12.59 -16.54 5.98
CA ALA A 350 13.88 -15.97 6.34
C ALA A 350 13.96 -15.62 7.84
N ALA A 351 12.96 -14.96 8.37
CA ALA A 351 12.92 -14.60 9.80
C ALA A 351 12.85 -15.84 10.71
N LEU A 352 12.14 -16.89 10.30
CA LEU A 352 12.11 -18.17 11.04
C LEU A 352 13.48 -18.84 11.06
N ALA A 353 14.22 -18.85 9.94
CA ALA A 353 15.57 -19.39 9.89
C ALA A 353 16.50 -18.67 10.88
N VAL A 354 16.41 -17.33 10.97
CA VAL A 354 17.14 -16.54 11.96
C VAL A 354 16.74 -16.93 13.39
N ALA A 355 15.42 -17.06 13.67
CA ALA A 355 14.91 -17.42 14.98
C ALA A 355 15.41 -18.77 15.45
N LEU A 356 15.45 -19.78 14.57
CA LEU A 356 15.86 -21.13 14.94
C LEU A 356 17.38 -21.27 15.05
N LYS A 357 18.15 -20.61 14.18
CA LYS A 357 19.61 -20.70 14.14
C LYS A 357 20.30 -19.80 15.17
N SER A 358 19.70 -18.70 15.60
CA SER A 358 20.25 -17.79 16.62
C SER A 358 20.36 -18.49 17.97
N LYS A 359 21.42 -18.18 18.71
CA LYS A 359 21.58 -18.56 20.13
C LYS A 359 21.11 -17.46 21.11
N ASP A 360 20.94 -16.24 20.61
CA ASP A 360 20.51 -15.09 21.41
C ASP A 360 18.99 -15.11 21.63
N THR A 361 18.58 -15.13 22.91
CA THR A 361 17.16 -15.14 23.29
C THR A 361 16.43 -13.87 22.85
N LYS A 362 17.12 -12.71 22.82
CA LYS A 362 16.50 -11.45 22.35
C LYS A 362 16.19 -11.51 20.85
N VAL A 363 17.09 -12.07 20.06
CA VAL A 363 16.87 -12.27 18.61
C VAL A 363 15.72 -13.24 18.38
N LYS A 364 15.69 -14.36 19.10
CA LYS A 364 14.59 -15.35 19.00
C LYS A 364 13.23 -14.74 19.34
N SER A 365 13.15 -13.99 20.45
CA SER A 365 11.90 -13.38 20.91
C SER A 365 11.34 -12.33 19.96
N MET A 366 12.18 -11.74 19.10
CA MET A 366 11.77 -10.82 18.06
C MET A 366 11.48 -11.53 16.72
N ALA A 367 12.36 -12.45 16.33
CA ALA A 367 12.29 -13.06 15.02
C ALA A 367 11.12 -14.06 14.85
N LEU A 368 10.76 -14.81 15.91
CA LEU A 368 9.68 -15.79 15.84
C LEU A 368 8.29 -15.14 15.63
N PRO A 369 7.87 -14.12 16.43
CA PRO A 369 6.62 -13.41 16.16
C PRO A 369 6.63 -12.67 14.83
N SER A 370 7.79 -12.15 14.41
CA SER A 370 7.94 -11.48 13.12
C SER A 370 7.75 -12.44 11.94
N ALA A 371 8.27 -13.66 12.05
CA ALA A 371 8.05 -14.69 11.05
C ALA A 371 6.57 -15.05 10.90
N LEU A 372 5.88 -15.24 12.03
CA LEU A 372 4.44 -15.51 12.03
C LEU A 372 3.66 -14.34 11.43
N SER A 373 3.98 -13.10 11.81
CA SER A 373 3.36 -11.89 11.26
C SER A 373 3.48 -11.82 9.73
N ALA A 374 4.67 -12.10 9.20
CA ALA A 374 4.90 -12.10 7.75
C ALA A 374 4.12 -13.20 7.02
N CYS A 375 4.03 -14.40 7.61
CA CYS A 375 3.18 -15.47 7.09
C CYS A 375 1.69 -15.09 7.07
N MET A 376 1.25 -14.20 7.96
CA MET A 376 -0.12 -13.65 7.99
C MET A 376 -0.29 -12.42 7.07
N GLY A 377 0.75 -12.03 6.33
CA GLY A 377 0.69 -10.92 5.37
C GLY A 377 1.20 -9.57 5.90
N ILE A 378 1.67 -9.47 7.14
CA ILE A 378 2.21 -8.25 7.76
C ILE A 378 3.72 -8.38 7.87
N THR A 379 4.43 -7.85 6.89
CA THR A 379 5.87 -8.13 6.68
C THR A 379 6.83 -7.16 7.37
N GLU A 380 6.38 -5.98 7.78
CA GLU A 380 7.22 -4.93 8.32
C GLU A 380 8.06 -5.39 9.54
N PRO A 381 7.51 -6.16 10.50
CA PRO A 381 8.32 -6.66 11.61
C PRO A 381 9.43 -7.62 11.16
N ALA A 382 9.17 -8.46 10.16
CA ALA A 382 10.16 -9.40 9.63
C ALA A 382 11.22 -8.67 8.80
N ILE A 383 10.81 -7.77 7.89
CA ILE A 383 11.73 -7.03 7.03
C ILE A 383 12.62 -6.10 7.85
N PHE A 384 12.03 -5.19 8.63
CA PHE A 384 12.80 -4.15 9.32
C PHE A 384 13.38 -4.62 10.66
N GLY A 385 12.69 -5.50 11.37
CA GLY A 385 13.13 -6.00 12.67
C GLY A 385 14.23 -7.07 12.56
N VAL A 386 14.21 -7.89 11.52
CA VAL A 386 15.05 -9.07 11.41
C VAL A 386 15.87 -9.09 10.11
N ASN A 387 15.19 -9.20 8.98
CA ASN A 387 15.83 -9.60 7.73
C ASN A 387 16.77 -8.52 7.19
N LEU A 388 16.33 -7.26 7.17
CA LEU A 388 17.15 -6.15 6.70
C LEU A 388 18.25 -5.79 7.69
N ARG A 389 17.99 -5.97 8.99
CA ARG A 389 19.00 -5.73 10.04
C ARG A 389 20.25 -6.59 9.86
N TYR A 390 20.09 -7.85 9.46
CA TYR A 390 21.21 -8.78 9.21
C TYR A 390 21.54 -8.92 7.73
N PHE A 391 20.82 -8.27 6.86
CA PHE A 391 20.91 -8.21 5.40
C PHE A 391 20.84 -9.57 4.67
N LYS A 392 21.64 -10.58 5.05
CA LYS A 392 21.62 -11.91 4.43
C LYS A 392 20.25 -12.59 4.48
N PRO A 393 19.49 -12.57 5.61
CA PRO A 393 18.12 -13.07 5.63
C PRO A 393 17.20 -12.33 4.64
N PHE A 394 17.42 -11.04 4.42
CA PHE A 394 16.69 -10.29 3.41
C PHE A 394 16.91 -10.84 2.01
N LEU A 395 18.17 -11.18 1.65
CA LEU A 395 18.49 -11.83 0.37
C LEU A 395 17.81 -13.21 0.25
N GLY A 396 17.76 -13.97 1.34
CA GLY A 396 16.99 -15.23 1.38
C GLY A 396 15.51 -15.01 1.11
N GLY A 397 14.92 -13.95 1.70
CA GLY A 397 13.54 -13.53 1.44
C GLY A 397 13.30 -13.16 -0.03
N LEU A 398 14.23 -12.43 -0.67
CA LEU A 398 14.14 -12.10 -2.11
C LEU A 398 14.15 -13.38 -2.97
N ALA A 399 15.06 -14.32 -2.68
CA ALA A 399 15.15 -15.58 -3.40
C ALA A 399 13.86 -16.43 -3.28
N GLY A 400 13.30 -16.54 -2.06
CA GLY A 400 12.04 -17.24 -1.84
C GLY A 400 10.86 -16.60 -2.55
N GLY A 401 10.77 -15.25 -2.49
CA GLY A 401 9.74 -14.49 -3.19
C GLY A 401 9.81 -14.67 -4.72
N ALA A 402 11.02 -14.66 -5.28
CA ALA A 402 11.26 -14.91 -6.69
C ALA A 402 10.78 -16.32 -7.12
N CYS A 403 11.17 -17.36 -6.39
CA CYS A 403 10.80 -18.74 -6.73
C CYS A 403 9.30 -19.00 -6.59
N GLY A 404 8.65 -18.47 -5.55
CA GLY A 404 7.21 -18.60 -5.39
C GLY A 404 6.43 -17.87 -6.47
N ALA A 405 6.84 -16.65 -6.81
CA ALA A 405 6.22 -15.86 -7.88
C ALA A 405 6.40 -16.54 -9.27
N LEU A 406 7.57 -17.14 -9.51
CA LEU A 406 7.81 -17.95 -10.69
C LEU A 406 6.79 -19.07 -10.81
N TYR A 407 6.61 -19.84 -9.74
CA TYR A 407 5.64 -20.94 -9.72
C TYR A 407 4.21 -20.41 -9.96
N ALA A 408 3.81 -19.32 -9.26
CA ALA A 408 2.49 -18.72 -9.43
C ALA A 408 2.22 -18.34 -10.91
N SER A 409 3.22 -17.78 -11.58
CA SER A 409 3.12 -17.42 -13.00
C SER A 409 2.98 -18.64 -13.91
N ILE A 410 3.78 -19.69 -13.69
CA ILE A 410 3.76 -20.91 -14.51
C ILE A 410 2.38 -21.60 -14.44
N VAL A 411 1.75 -21.61 -13.26
CA VAL A 411 0.45 -22.26 -13.09
C VAL A 411 -0.73 -21.31 -13.37
N GLY A 412 -0.47 -20.02 -13.69
CA GLY A 412 -1.52 -19.04 -13.94
C GLY A 412 -2.37 -18.72 -12.70
N LEU A 413 -1.74 -18.71 -11.52
CA LEU A 413 -2.44 -18.46 -10.27
C LEU A 413 -2.95 -17.01 -10.19
N GLY A 414 -4.26 -16.84 -10.05
CA GLY A 414 -4.92 -15.53 -9.89
C GLY A 414 -5.77 -15.49 -8.63
N ALA A 415 -5.90 -14.32 -8.01
CA ALA A 415 -6.78 -14.08 -6.88
C ALA A 415 -8.10 -13.46 -7.31
N THR A 416 -9.21 -13.83 -6.65
CA THR A 416 -10.57 -13.32 -6.91
C THR A 416 -10.83 -11.96 -6.25
N GLY A 417 -9.91 -11.44 -5.48
CA GLY A 417 -9.98 -10.16 -4.77
C GLY A 417 -8.60 -9.67 -4.39
N THR A 418 -8.50 -8.58 -3.65
CA THR A 418 -7.23 -8.04 -3.12
C THR A 418 -7.32 -7.68 -1.64
N GLY A 419 -6.19 -7.27 -1.05
CA GLY A 419 -6.10 -6.80 0.34
C GLY A 419 -5.75 -7.89 1.37
N VAL A 420 -5.78 -9.16 1.01
CA VAL A 420 -5.45 -10.29 1.91
C VAL A 420 -4.35 -11.14 1.29
N THR A 421 -3.23 -11.29 2.00
CA THR A 421 -2.06 -12.05 1.57
C THR A 421 -1.65 -13.08 2.62
N GLY A 422 -0.59 -13.84 2.34
CA GLY A 422 -0.09 -14.86 3.26
C GLY A 422 -1.07 -16.01 3.44
N ILE A 423 -1.11 -16.61 4.63
CA ILE A 423 -1.95 -17.78 4.92
C ILE A 423 -3.42 -17.51 4.63
N PHE A 424 -3.92 -16.33 5.01
CA PHE A 424 -5.33 -15.97 4.77
C PHE A 424 -5.64 -15.69 3.29
N GLY A 425 -4.63 -15.43 2.47
CA GLY A 425 -4.80 -15.26 1.03
C GLY A 425 -5.37 -16.51 0.32
N ILE A 426 -5.30 -17.68 0.94
CA ILE A 426 -5.91 -18.91 0.41
C ILE A 426 -7.41 -18.73 0.11
N LEU A 427 -8.10 -17.88 0.89
CA LEU A 427 -9.52 -17.60 0.71
C LEU A 427 -9.84 -16.94 -0.65
N LEU A 428 -8.89 -16.22 -1.21
CA LEU A 428 -9.00 -15.59 -2.52
C LEU A 428 -8.52 -16.50 -3.68
N HIS A 429 -8.06 -17.72 -3.35
CA HIS A 429 -7.50 -18.69 -4.29
C HIS A 429 -8.18 -20.07 -4.21
N LEU A 430 -9.42 -20.14 -3.69
CA LEU A 430 -10.12 -21.42 -3.48
C LEU A 430 -10.45 -22.18 -4.77
N HIS A 431 -10.42 -21.53 -5.92
CA HIS A 431 -10.50 -22.18 -7.22
C HIS A 431 -9.19 -22.92 -7.60
N MET A 432 -8.04 -22.57 -6.95
CA MET A 432 -6.73 -23.21 -7.14
C MET A 432 -5.99 -23.38 -5.79
N PRO A 433 -6.59 -24.01 -4.75
CA PRO A 433 -6.07 -23.97 -3.39
C PRO A 433 -4.74 -24.74 -3.27
N LEU A 434 -4.61 -25.85 -3.97
CA LEU A 434 -3.38 -26.65 -3.95
C LEU A 434 -2.19 -25.87 -4.54
N GLN A 435 -2.41 -25.19 -5.66
CA GLN A 435 -1.38 -24.36 -6.29
C GLN A 435 -0.93 -23.23 -5.37
N TYR A 436 -1.90 -22.59 -4.66
CA TYR A 436 -1.56 -21.56 -3.68
C TYR A 436 -0.71 -22.10 -2.53
N ILE A 437 -1.06 -23.26 -1.98
CA ILE A 437 -0.30 -23.91 -0.90
C ILE A 437 1.11 -24.29 -1.39
N ILE A 438 1.24 -24.83 -2.60
CA ILE A 438 2.55 -25.16 -3.18
C ILE A 438 3.40 -23.91 -3.38
N MET A 439 2.82 -22.82 -3.91
CA MET A 439 3.51 -21.54 -4.05
C MET A 439 4.04 -21.04 -2.70
N MET A 440 3.22 -21.07 -1.64
CA MET A 440 3.63 -20.66 -0.30
C MET A 440 4.74 -21.56 0.25
N ALA A 441 4.62 -22.87 0.06
CA ALA A 441 5.64 -23.85 0.48
C ALA A 441 6.98 -23.62 -0.22
N ILE A 442 6.97 -23.35 -1.52
CA ILE A 442 8.17 -23.00 -2.29
C ILE A 442 8.77 -21.69 -1.75
N SER A 443 7.98 -20.64 -1.62
CA SER A 443 8.44 -19.33 -1.15
C SER A 443 9.08 -19.42 0.23
N PHE A 444 8.39 -20.03 1.16
CA PHE A 444 8.84 -20.21 2.54
C PHE A 444 10.08 -21.12 2.61
N GLY A 445 10.02 -22.29 1.97
CA GLY A 445 11.08 -23.30 2.00
C GLY A 445 12.39 -22.82 1.40
N VAL A 446 12.33 -22.19 0.22
CA VAL A 446 13.51 -21.62 -0.45
C VAL A 446 14.11 -20.50 0.41
N SER A 447 13.28 -19.58 0.88
CA SER A 447 13.74 -18.47 1.73
C SER A 447 14.38 -18.96 3.02
N PHE A 448 13.75 -19.92 3.68
CA PHE A 448 14.29 -20.57 4.88
C PHE A 448 15.64 -21.25 4.61
N ALA A 449 15.72 -22.09 3.58
CA ALA A 449 16.91 -22.85 3.25
C ALA A 449 18.08 -21.93 2.85
N VAL A 450 17.84 -20.95 1.97
CA VAL A 450 18.87 -19.98 1.58
C VAL A 450 19.35 -19.20 2.80
N THR A 451 18.46 -18.68 3.63
CA THR A 451 18.85 -17.95 4.85
C THR A 451 19.62 -18.84 5.81
N TRP A 452 19.20 -20.09 5.98
CA TRP A 452 19.88 -21.06 6.83
C TRP A 452 21.33 -21.29 6.41
N VAL A 453 21.60 -21.31 5.10
CA VAL A 453 22.94 -21.52 4.55
C VAL A 453 23.80 -20.26 4.68
N ILE A 454 23.27 -19.09 4.27
CA ILE A 454 24.12 -17.88 4.10
C ILE A 454 24.27 -17.05 5.37
N TRP A 455 23.37 -17.17 6.36
CA TRP A 455 23.42 -16.40 7.59
C TRP A 455 24.05 -17.19 8.73
N SER A 456 24.90 -16.51 9.54
CA SER A 456 25.56 -17.10 10.73
C SER A 456 25.18 -16.36 12.00
N PRO A 457 24.97 -17.06 13.15
CA PRO A 457 24.72 -16.42 14.46
C PRO A 457 25.84 -15.51 14.96
N GLU A 458 27.04 -15.65 14.42
CA GLU A 458 28.21 -14.80 14.78
C GLU A 458 28.01 -13.36 14.31
N GLU A 459 27.21 -13.15 13.26
CA GLU A 459 26.85 -11.83 12.73
C GLU A 459 25.97 -10.99 13.71
N VAL A 460 25.44 -11.60 14.75
CA VAL A 460 24.70 -10.91 15.83
C VAL A 460 25.64 -10.13 16.77
N LYS A 461 26.92 -10.48 16.79
CA LYS A 461 27.94 -9.89 17.68
C LYS A 461 28.76 -8.77 17.04
N ALA A 462 28.63 -8.60 15.73
CA ALA A 462 29.26 -7.54 14.94
C ALA A 462 28.32 -6.36 14.72
#